data_43765f165029f68ff1d8b733b07932dd
#
_entry.id   43765f165029f68ff1d8b733b07932dd
#
_cell.length_a   1.000
_cell.length_b   1.000
_cell.length_c   1.000
_cell.angle_alpha   90.00
_cell.angle_beta   90.00
_cell.angle_gamma   90.00
#
_symmetry.space_group_name_H-M   'P 1'
#
loop_
_entity.id
_entity.type
_entity.pdbx_description
1 polymer ?
#
loop_
_entity_poly.entity_id
_entity_poly.type
_entity_poly.pdbx_seq_one_letter_code
_entity_poly.pdbx_strand_id
1 'polypeptide(L)'
;YELIPEDWGGSTIFCPVSAHTKEGIDNLLEMILLTAEVMELKANPNRNARGLVIEAQLDKGRGAVATVLVQKGTLHVGDSIACGSSYGKVRAMIDDKGQRVKKATPSTPVEILGLNSVPAAGETFVVCDSDKEAKSFADTYISEEKNRLIEDTKAKMSLDDLFSQIQSGNMKELDIIVKADVQGSVEAVKQSLVKLSNEEVVVKVIHGGVGAINESDVILASASNAIIIGFNVRPDPIAKVTADNEGVDIRLYKVIYNAIEDVEAAMKGMLDPVFEEKVIGHAEIRQIFKASGVGNIAGSYVLDGVMERGCKVRISREGEQIFEGDLGSLKRFKDDVKEVKAGFECGLVFDGFNDIQELDQVEAYKMVEVPR
;
A
#
# COMPACT_ATOMS: atom_id res chain seq x y z
N TYR A 1 18.37 13.36 11.90
CA TYR A 1 19.18 12.16 11.64
C TYR A 1 20.39 12.07 12.58
N GLU A 2 20.47 12.94 13.59
CA GLU A 2 21.56 12.99 14.58
C GLU A 2 22.97 13.18 13.97
N LEU A 3 23.04 13.75 12.76
CA LEU A 3 24.27 14.09 12.07
C LEU A 3 24.68 15.52 12.45
N ILE A 4 25.86 15.68 13.03
CA ILE A 4 26.37 16.99 13.45
C ILE A 4 27.50 17.39 12.49
N PRO A 5 27.39 18.57 11.81
CA PRO A 5 28.45 19.07 10.92
C PRO A 5 29.72 19.44 11.67
N GLU A 6 30.84 19.48 10.96
CA GLU A 6 32.17 19.84 11.54
C GLU A 6 32.16 21.24 12.16
N ASP A 7 31.45 22.20 11.53
CA ASP A 7 31.33 23.57 12.05
C ASP A 7 30.67 23.65 13.43
N TRP A 8 29.90 22.61 13.81
CA TRP A 8 29.25 22.50 15.12
C TRP A 8 29.94 21.50 16.04
N GLY A 9 31.18 21.11 15.70
CA GLY A 9 31.98 20.19 16.49
C GLY A 9 31.67 18.71 16.26
N GLY A 10 30.96 18.37 15.21
CA GLY A 10 30.74 16.98 14.76
C GLY A 10 31.87 16.46 13.88
N SER A 11 31.61 15.31 13.25
CA SER A 11 32.57 14.65 12.32
C SER A 11 31.98 14.44 10.93
N THR A 12 30.80 14.97 10.66
CA THR A 12 30.11 14.76 9.40
C THR A 12 30.35 15.93 8.43
N ILE A 13 30.88 15.62 7.26
CA ILE A 13 31.12 16.60 6.18
C ILE A 13 29.81 16.85 5.44
N PHE A 14 29.38 18.10 5.35
CA PHE A 14 28.20 18.53 4.61
C PHE A 14 28.61 19.23 3.33
N CYS A 15 28.14 18.72 2.20
CA CYS A 15 28.38 19.32 0.88
C CYS A 15 27.03 19.72 0.28
N PRO A 16 26.68 21.01 0.25
CA PRO A 16 25.49 21.47 -0.46
C PRO A 16 25.67 21.32 -1.98
N VAL A 17 24.68 20.67 -2.64
CA VAL A 17 24.73 20.42 -4.07
C VAL A 17 23.38 20.72 -4.72
N SER A 18 23.43 21.08 -6.01
CA SER A 18 22.25 21.21 -6.86
C SER A 18 22.42 20.35 -8.11
N ALA A 19 21.57 19.34 -8.27
CA ALA A 19 21.58 18.49 -9.46
C ALA A 19 21.20 19.27 -10.73
N HIS A 20 20.35 20.29 -10.61
CA HIS A 20 19.88 21.10 -11.73
C HIS A 20 20.97 22.07 -12.25
N THR A 21 21.60 22.82 -11.35
CA THR A 21 22.66 23.81 -11.70
C THR A 21 24.06 23.18 -11.75
N LYS A 22 24.22 21.95 -11.24
CA LYS A 22 25.50 21.26 -11.02
C LYS A 22 26.44 21.96 -10.05
N GLU A 23 25.93 22.90 -9.27
CA GLU A 23 26.69 23.60 -8.24
C GLU A 23 27.09 22.65 -7.12
N GLY A 24 28.31 22.77 -6.63
CA GLY A 24 28.84 21.98 -5.50
C GLY A 24 29.23 20.53 -5.82
N ILE A 25 28.99 20.02 -7.05
CA ILE A 25 29.30 18.62 -7.40
C ILE A 25 30.80 18.35 -7.36
N ASP A 26 31.63 19.26 -7.89
CA ASP A 26 33.09 19.10 -7.88
C ASP A 26 33.63 19.06 -6.44
N ASN A 27 33.13 19.94 -5.57
CA ASN A 27 33.46 19.93 -4.15
C ASN A 27 33.04 18.61 -3.46
N LEU A 28 31.86 18.09 -3.77
CA LEU A 28 31.40 16.78 -3.26
C LEU A 28 32.37 15.68 -3.67
N LEU A 29 32.81 15.63 -4.91
CA LEU A 29 33.76 14.63 -5.41
C LEU A 29 35.12 14.75 -4.74
N GLU A 30 35.63 15.96 -4.53
CA GLU A 30 36.88 16.21 -3.80
C GLU A 30 36.76 15.72 -2.35
N MET A 31 35.66 16.00 -1.65
CA MET A 31 35.44 15.55 -0.28
C MET A 31 35.34 14.02 -0.17
N ILE A 32 34.71 13.36 -1.16
CA ILE A 32 34.67 11.88 -1.24
C ILE A 32 36.09 11.32 -1.38
N LEU A 33 36.91 11.87 -2.27
CA LEU A 33 38.28 11.43 -2.49
C LEU A 33 39.14 11.63 -1.24
N LEU A 34 39.06 12.80 -0.61
CA LEU A 34 39.78 13.13 0.62
C LEU A 34 39.37 12.17 1.74
N THR A 35 38.10 11.95 1.94
CA THR A 35 37.58 11.02 2.96
C THR A 35 38.10 9.60 2.71
N ALA A 36 38.07 9.13 1.47
CA ALA A 36 38.57 7.80 1.10
C ALA A 36 40.09 7.67 1.36
N GLU A 37 40.88 8.72 1.12
CA GLU A 37 42.30 8.75 1.39
C GLU A 37 42.58 8.70 2.88
N VAL A 38 41.89 9.49 3.70
CA VAL A 38 42.02 9.49 5.16
C VAL A 38 41.64 8.12 5.75
N MET A 39 40.63 7.43 5.18
CA MET A 39 40.20 6.10 5.62
C MET A 39 41.22 4.99 5.30
N GLU A 40 42.22 5.25 4.45
CA GLU A 40 43.22 4.25 3.99
C GLU A 40 42.59 2.89 3.57
N LEU A 41 41.55 2.92 2.76
CA LEU A 41 40.81 1.71 2.35
C LEU A 41 41.71 0.73 1.60
N LYS A 42 41.89 -0.48 2.15
CA LYS A 42 42.79 -1.52 1.63
C LYS A 42 41.98 -2.82 1.39
N ALA A 43 42.29 -3.52 0.30
CA ALA A 43 41.72 -4.83 -0.01
C ALA A 43 42.79 -5.74 -0.57
N ASN A 44 42.69 -7.06 -0.27
CA ASN A 44 43.60 -8.07 -0.82
C ASN A 44 43.00 -8.62 -2.13
N PRO A 45 43.63 -8.41 -3.30
CA PRO A 45 43.14 -8.95 -4.57
C PRO A 45 43.44 -10.45 -4.75
N ASN A 46 44.40 -11.00 -4.00
CA ASN A 46 44.91 -12.37 -4.17
C ASN A 46 44.14 -13.38 -3.31
N ARG A 47 42.81 -13.41 -3.41
CA ARG A 47 41.94 -14.38 -2.75
C ARG A 47 40.65 -14.56 -3.57
N ASN A 48 39.81 -15.53 -3.20
CA ASN A 48 38.49 -15.71 -3.75
C ASN A 48 37.66 -14.41 -3.58
N ALA A 49 36.97 -14.02 -4.64
CA ALA A 49 36.21 -12.78 -4.63
C ALA A 49 35.01 -12.85 -3.67
N ARG A 50 34.79 -11.71 -3.04
CA ARG A 50 33.60 -11.43 -2.24
C ARG A 50 33.20 -9.98 -2.48
N GLY A 51 31.90 -9.75 -2.55
CA GLY A 51 31.36 -8.40 -2.72
C GLY A 51 29.84 -8.37 -2.52
N LEU A 52 29.22 -7.34 -3.03
CA LEU A 52 27.77 -7.10 -2.88
C LEU A 52 27.10 -7.07 -4.24
N VAL A 53 25.84 -7.49 -4.27
CA VAL A 53 24.93 -7.25 -5.38
C VAL A 53 24.39 -5.83 -5.25
N ILE A 54 24.61 -5.03 -6.28
CA ILE A 54 24.07 -3.66 -6.34
C ILE A 54 22.65 -3.71 -6.89
N GLU A 55 22.46 -4.46 -7.98
CA GLU A 55 21.21 -4.56 -8.70
C GLU A 55 21.12 -5.92 -9.41
N ALA A 56 19.91 -6.41 -9.61
CA ALA A 56 19.71 -7.63 -10.39
C ALA A 56 18.37 -7.57 -11.14
N GLN A 57 18.36 -8.18 -12.33
CA GLN A 57 17.21 -8.20 -13.23
C GLN A 57 17.11 -9.50 -14.00
N LEU A 58 15.92 -9.77 -14.53
CA LEU A 58 15.69 -10.90 -15.42
C LEU A 58 15.60 -10.40 -16.87
N ASP A 59 16.66 -10.62 -17.63
CA ASP A 59 16.71 -10.27 -19.06
C ASP A 59 16.13 -11.41 -19.90
N LYS A 60 15.27 -11.08 -20.86
CA LYS A 60 14.58 -12.08 -21.72
C LYS A 60 15.53 -12.93 -22.59
N GLY A 61 16.69 -12.41 -22.93
CA GLY A 61 17.68 -13.09 -23.78
C GLY A 61 18.88 -13.65 -23.02
N ARG A 62 19.29 -12.99 -21.95
CA ARG A 62 20.50 -13.29 -21.18
C ARG A 62 20.23 -14.05 -19.88
N GLY A 63 18.97 -14.16 -19.45
CA GLY A 63 18.56 -14.78 -18.19
C GLY A 63 18.79 -13.87 -16.98
N ALA A 64 19.13 -14.44 -15.83
CA ALA A 64 19.45 -13.66 -14.63
C ALA A 64 20.76 -12.88 -14.82
N VAL A 65 20.68 -11.58 -14.64
CA VAL A 65 21.78 -10.61 -14.77
C VAL A 65 21.91 -9.89 -13.44
N ALA A 66 23.11 -9.78 -12.89
CA ALA A 66 23.36 -9.07 -11.67
C ALA A 66 24.55 -8.12 -11.81
N THR A 67 24.41 -6.88 -11.36
CA THR A 67 25.51 -5.95 -11.21
C THR A 67 26.09 -6.13 -9.80
N VAL A 68 27.34 -6.49 -9.74
CA VAL A 68 28.05 -6.76 -8.48
C VAL A 68 29.23 -5.81 -8.30
N LEU A 69 29.49 -5.42 -7.06
CA LEU A 69 30.69 -4.68 -6.67
C LEU A 69 31.67 -5.61 -5.93
N VAL A 70 32.80 -5.87 -6.53
CA VAL A 70 33.85 -6.66 -5.87
C VAL A 70 34.48 -5.84 -4.75
N GLN A 71 34.41 -6.35 -3.52
CA GLN A 71 34.99 -5.68 -2.34
C GLN A 71 36.38 -6.27 -1.98
N LYS A 72 36.53 -7.57 -2.10
CA LYS A 72 37.77 -8.30 -1.77
C LYS A 72 37.99 -9.41 -2.78
N GLY A 73 39.25 -9.77 -3.03
CA GLY A 73 39.59 -10.80 -3.99
C GLY A 73 39.48 -10.35 -5.44
N THR A 74 39.64 -11.26 -6.37
CA THR A 74 39.46 -11.01 -7.81
C THR A 74 38.47 -12.03 -8.36
N LEU A 75 37.43 -11.53 -9.01
CA LEU A 75 36.41 -12.35 -9.69
C LEU A 75 36.85 -12.62 -11.11
N HIS A 76 36.73 -13.90 -11.54
CA HIS A 76 37.07 -14.31 -12.88
C HIS A 76 35.87 -14.91 -13.62
N VAL A 77 35.91 -14.84 -14.95
CA VAL A 77 34.99 -15.62 -15.77
C VAL A 77 35.31 -17.10 -15.56
N GLY A 78 34.30 -17.88 -15.27
CA GLY A 78 34.41 -19.31 -14.93
C GLY A 78 34.31 -19.62 -13.45
N ASP A 79 34.37 -18.62 -12.56
CA ASP A 79 34.20 -18.83 -11.13
C ASP A 79 32.78 -19.28 -10.79
N SER A 80 32.67 -20.18 -9.82
CA SER A 80 31.40 -20.60 -9.22
C SER A 80 31.09 -19.67 -8.08
N ILE A 81 29.91 -19.04 -8.09
CA ILE A 81 29.49 -18.06 -7.09
C ILE A 81 28.19 -18.46 -6.44
N ALA A 82 28.06 -18.13 -5.15
CA ALA A 82 26.82 -18.14 -4.41
C ALA A 82 26.48 -16.71 -4.00
N CYS A 83 25.19 -16.37 -4.08
CA CYS A 83 24.67 -15.06 -3.78
C CYS A 83 23.27 -15.19 -3.17
N GLY A 84 23.18 -15.16 -1.83
CA GLY A 84 21.91 -15.42 -1.15
C GLY A 84 21.29 -16.75 -1.55
N SER A 85 20.06 -16.70 -2.07
CA SER A 85 19.33 -17.86 -2.59
C SER A 85 19.78 -18.29 -4.01
N SER A 86 20.60 -17.47 -4.67
CA SER A 86 21.04 -17.70 -6.04
C SER A 86 22.45 -18.26 -6.09
N TYR A 87 22.74 -19.09 -7.08
CA TYR A 87 24.09 -19.60 -7.35
C TYR A 87 24.30 -19.77 -8.87
N GLY A 88 25.54 -19.93 -9.28
CA GLY A 88 25.83 -20.19 -10.68
C GLY A 88 27.30 -20.01 -11.03
N LYS A 89 27.60 -20.21 -12.29
CA LYS A 89 28.95 -20.04 -12.85
C LYS A 89 29.00 -18.74 -13.66
N VAL A 90 29.96 -17.89 -13.39
CA VAL A 90 30.16 -16.62 -14.12
C VAL A 90 30.49 -16.94 -15.58
N ARG A 91 29.53 -16.80 -16.47
CA ARG A 91 29.69 -17.06 -17.92
C ARG A 91 30.32 -15.88 -18.64
N ALA A 92 30.00 -14.68 -18.24
CA ALA A 92 30.55 -13.45 -18.78
C ALA A 92 30.46 -12.33 -17.72
N MET A 93 31.37 -11.38 -17.83
CA MET A 93 31.38 -10.14 -17.09
C MET A 93 31.45 -8.97 -18.06
N ILE A 94 30.70 -7.91 -17.77
CA ILE A 94 30.63 -6.68 -18.57
C ILE A 94 30.93 -5.50 -17.64
N ASP A 95 31.82 -4.62 -18.05
CA ASP A 95 32.17 -3.43 -17.26
C ASP A 95 31.16 -2.28 -17.46
N ASP A 96 31.43 -1.15 -16.79
CA ASP A 96 30.62 0.07 -16.85
C ASP A 96 30.58 0.73 -18.26
N LYS A 97 31.49 0.31 -19.16
CA LYS A 97 31.56 0.76 -20.56
C LYS A 97 30.89 -0.22 -21.54
N GLY A 98 30.27 -1.27 -21.02
CA GLY A 98 29.65 -2.30 -21.86
C GLY A 98 30.64 -3.29 -22.50
N GLN A 99 31.91 -3.31 -22.05
CA GLN A 99 32.95 -4.18 -22.60
C GLN A 99 33.06 -5.48 -21.80
N ARG A 100 33.30 -6.59 -22.50
CA ARG A 100 33.54 -7.86 -21.83
C ARG A 100 34.90 -7.88 -21.15
N VAL A 101 34.92 -8.18 -19.87
CA VAL A 101 36.13 -8.33 -19.06
C VAL A 101 36.27 -9.74 -18.55
N LYS A 102 37.53 -10.21 -18.39
CA LYS A 102 37.85 -11.55 -17.89
C LYS A 102 38.04 -11.62 -16.39
N LYS A 103 38.37 -10.48 -15.77
CA LYS A 103 38.61 -10.35 -14.32
C LYS A 103 38.09 -9.01 -13.81
N ALA A 104 37.62 -9.00 -12.56
CA ALA A 104 37.23 -7.81 -11.82
C ALA A 104 37.96 -7.80 -10.47
N THR A 105 38.74 -6.76 -10.22
CA THR A 105 39.52 -6.54 -8.98
C THR A 105 38.67 -5.83 -7.92
N PRO A 106 39.15 -5.66 -6.68
CA PRO A 106 38.45 -4.87 -5.66
C PRO A 106 38.07 -3.48 -6.18
N SER A 107 36.92 -2.97 -5.73
CA SER A 107 36.29 -1.71 -6.12
C SER A 107 35.87 -1.62 -7.60
N THR A 108 35.79 -2.75 -8.31
CA THR A 108 35.34 -2.79 -9.69
C THR A 108 33.87 -3.27 -9.74
N PRO A 109 32.94 -2.43 -10.24
CA PRO A 109 31.56 -2.89 -10.54
C PRO A 109 31.57 -3.66 -11.86
N VAL A 110 30.86 -4.78 -11.90
CA VAL A 110 30.69 -5.57 -13.13
C VAL A 110 29.29 -6.18 -13.20
N GLU A 111 28.72 -6.18 -14.38
CA GLU A 111 27.52 -6.96 -14.68
C GLU A 111 27.96 -8.43 -14.93
N ILE A 112 27.35 -9.37 -14.23
CA ILE A 112 27.63 -10.80 -14.36
C ILE A 112 26.45 -11.55 -14.95
N LEU A 113 26.75 -12.58 -15.73
CA LEU A 113 25.80 -13.49 -16.36
C LEU A 113 26.08 -14.93 -15.92
N GLY A 114 25.04 -15.71 -15.67
CA GLY A 114 25.17 -17.14 -15.43
C GLY A 114 24.62 -17.63 -14.10
N LEU A 115 23.94 -16.78 -13.33
CA LEU A 115 23.18 -17.17 -12.15
C LEU A 115 21.93 -17.98 -12.56
N ASN A 116 21.49 -18.89 -11.69
CA ASN A 116 20.26 -19.68 -11.87
C ASN A 116 18.99 -18.89 -11.62
N SER A 117 19.05 -17.86 -10.79
CA SER A 117 17.94 -16.98 -10.41
C SER A 117 18.45 -15.56 -10.15
N VAL A 118 17.52 -14.62 -9.99
CA VAL A 118 17.84 -13.22 -9.70
C VAL A 118 18.10 -13.06 -8.21
N PRO A 119 19.30 -12.66 -7.77
CA PRO A 119 19.61 -12.40 -6.36
C PRO A 119 18.96 -11.11 -5.88
N ALA A 120 18.79 -10.95 -4.57
CA ALA A 120 18.33 -9.69 -4.00
C ALA A 120 19.44 -8.63 -3.98
N ALA A 121 19.07 -7.36 -4.14
CA ALA A 121 19.99 -6.24 -3.97
C ALA A 121 20.48 -6.17 -2.52
N GLY A 122 21.76 -5.86 -2.32
CA GLY A 122 22.41 -5.85 -1.01
C GLY A 122 22.90 -7.20 -0.52
N GLU A 123 22.56 -8.30 -1.20
CA GLU A 123 23.12 -9.63 -0.84
C GLU A 123 24.63 -9.71 -1.09
N THR A 124 25.31 -10.45 -0.24
CA THR A 124 26.73 -10.74 -0.42
C THR A 124 26.92 -11.91 -1.39
N PHE A 125 27.75 -11.71 -2.41
CA PHE A 125 28.23 -12.84 -3.22
C PHE A 125 29.58 -13.33 -2.73
N VAL A 126 29.84 -14.61 -2.88
CA VAL A 126 31.10 -15.27 -2.58
C VAL A 126 31.48 -16.24 -3.69
N VAL A 127 32.78 -16.29 -4.03
CA VAL A 127 33.34 -17.33 -4.92
C VAL A 127 33.58 -18.59 -4.13
N CYS A 128 33.08 -19.71 -4.63
CA CYS A 128 33.18 -21.04 -4.08
C CYS A 128 34.16 -21.89 -4.93
N ASP A 129 34.72 -22.91 -4.32
CA ASP A 129 35.70 -23.81 -5.01
C ASP A 129 35.00 -24.71 -6.04
N SER A 130 33.71 -24.93 -5.94
CA SER A 130 32.93 -25.74 -6.88
C SER A 130 31.46 -25.31 -6.99
N ASP A 131 30.82 -25.66 -8.11
CA ASP A 131 29.38 -25.44 -8.32
C ASP A 131 28.53 -26.15 -7.26
N LYS A 132 29.01 -27.33 -6.76
CA LYS A 132 28.31 -28.08 -5.72
C LYS A 132 28.30 -27.31 -4.37
N GLU A 133 29.42 -26.70 -4.05
CA GLU A 133 29.57 -25.88 -2.87
C GLU A 133 28.70 -24.62 -2.97
N ALA A 134 28.72 -23.90 -4.10
CA ALA A 134 27.88 -22.75 -4.36
C ALA A 134 26.40 -23.07 -4.19
N LYS A 135 25.95 -24.22 -4.72
CA LYS A 135 24.60 -24.72 -4.54
C LYS A 135 24.29 -24.99 -3.06
N SER A 136 25.21 -25.66 -2.34
CA SER A 136 25.01 -25.96 -0.91
C SER A 136 24.84 -24.69 -0.06
N PHE A 137 25.61 -23.63 -0.37
CA PHE A 137 25.45 -22.33 0.30
C PHE A 137 24.06 -21.73 0.03
N ALA A 138 23.59 -21.73 -1.21
CA ALA A 138 22.27 -21.22 -1.56
C ALA A 138 21.14 -22.02 -0.88
N ASP A 139 21.24 -23.36 -0.86
CA ASP A 139 20.26 -24.22 -0.20
C ASP A 139 20.23 -23.99 1.32
N THR A 140 21.38 -23.76 1.95
CA THR A 140 21.47 -23.42 3.38
C THR A 140 20.82 -22.05 3.66
N TYR A 141 21.15 -21.06 2.84
CA TYR A 141 20.55 -19.72 2.96
C TYR A 141 19.02 -19.76 2.87
N ILE A 142 18.47 -20.49 1.89
CA ILE A 142 17.02 -20.67 1.74
C ILE A 142 16.40 -21.33 2.99
N SER A 143 17.08 -22.33 3.56
CA SER A 143 16.62 -23.01 4.77
C SER A 143 16.62 -22.10 5.99
N GLU A 144 17.65 -21.30 6.17
CA GLU A 144 17.79 -20.33 7.26
C GLU A 144 16.75 -19.22 7.14
N GLU A 145 16.54 -18.67 5.94
CA GLU A 145 15.51 -17.66 5.66
C GLU A 145 14.11 -18.19 5.97
N LYS A 146 13.81 -19.43 5.53
CA LYS A 146 12.53 -20.08 5.83
C LYS A 146 12.32 -20.27 7.32
N ASN A 147 13.35 -20.71 8.04
CA ASN A 147 13.28 -20.88 9.50
C ASN A 147 13.07 -19.55 10.21
N ARG A 148 13.75 -18.49 9.79
CA ARG A 148 13.58 -17.14 10.32
C ARG A 148 12.15 -16.63 10.11
N LEU A 149 11.58 -16.80 8.91
CA LEU A 149 10.19 -16.44 8.63
C LEU A 149 9.19 -17.21 9.50
N ILE A 150 9.45 -18.50 9.77
CA ILE A 150 8.62 -19.32 10.66
C ILE A 150 8.73 -18.84 12.11
N GLU A 151 9.92 -18.48 12.57
CA GLU A 151 10.14 -17.96 13.93
C GLU A 151 9.49 -16.58 14.09
N ASP A 152 9.63 -15.69 13.13
CA ASP A 152 8.99 -14.36 13.12
C ASP A 152 7.46 -14.49 13.11
N THR A 153 6.93 -15.47 12.38
CA THR A 153 5.47 -15.74 12.36
C THR A 153 4.99 -16.31 13.70
N LYS A 154 5.76 -17.19 14.34
CA LYS A 154 5.42 -17.76 15.66
C LYS A 154 5.51 -16.69 16.76
N ALA A 155 6.49 -15.81 16.70
CA ALA A 155 6.65 -14.71 17.66
C ALA A 155 5.46 -13.70 17.61
N LYS A 156 4.80 -13.60 16.49
CA LYS A 156 3.63 -12.72 16.28
C LYS A 156 2.29 -13.34 16.69
N MET A 157 2.23 -14.63 17.04
CA MET A 157 1.02 -15.31 17.51
C MET A 157 0.96 -15.36 19.05
N SER A 158 0.89 -14.21 19.71
CA SER A 158 0.54 -14.16 21.13
C SER A 158 -0.99 -14.17 21.30
N LEU A 159 -1.48 -14.50 22.51
CA LEU A 159 -2.92 -14.44 22.82
C LEU A 159 -3.49 -13.03 22.66
N ASP A 160 -2.67 -11.99 22.89
CA ASP A 160 -3.06 -10.59 22.67
C ASP A 160 -3.26 -10.28 21.18
N ASP A 161 -2.46 -10.90 20.28
CA ASP A 161 -2.64 -10.78 18.83
C ASP A 161 -3.88 -11.53 18.37
N LEU A 162 -4.23 -12.65 18.99
CA LEU A 162 -5.47 -13.37 18.72
C LEU A 162 -6.70 -12.55 19.14
N PHE A 163 -6.64 -11.87 20.29
CA PHE A 163 -7.68 -10.94 20.73
C PHE A 163 -7.76 -9.72 19.81
N SER A 164 -6.64 -9.19 19.32
CA SER A 164 -6.59 -8.11 18.35
C SER A 164 -7.18 -8.54 17.00
N GLN A 165 -6.90 -9.76 16.53
CA GLN A 165 -7.51 -10.35 15.33
C GLN A 165 -9.02 -10.58 15.47
N ILE A 166 -9.50 -10.95 16.65
CA ILE A 166 -10.94 -11.10 16.90
C ILE A 166 -11.64 -9.74 16.98
N GLN A 167 -10.97 -8.72 17.53
CA GLN A 167 -11.46 -7.34 17.51
C GLN A 167 -11.37 -6.70 16.12
N SER A 168 -10.39 -7.08 15.31
CA SER A 168 -10.18 -6.62 13.93
C SER A 168 -11.04 -7.35 12.89
N GLY A 169 -12.06 -8.11 13.31
CA GLY A 169 -13.00 -8.80 12.40
C GLY A 169 -13.70 -7.91 11.37
N ASN A 170 -13.45 -6.60 11.39
CA ASN A 170 -13.89 -5.60 10.41
C ASN A 170 -12.75 -5.01 9.58
N MET A 171 -11.47 -5.41 9.77
CA MET A 171 -10.38 -4.91 8.93
C MET A 171 -10.47 -5.51 7.54
N LYS A 172 -10.47 -4.65 6.53
CA LYS A 172 -10.43 -5.05 5.12
C LYS A 172 -8.98 -5.28 4.70
N GLU A 173 -8.71 -6.31 3.91
CA GLU A 173 -7.38 -6.58 3.35
C GLU A 173 -7.38 -6.25 1.87
N LEU A 174 -6.32 -5.55 1.41
CA LEU A 174 -6.04 -5.31 0.00
C LEU A 174 -4.79 -6.10 -0.37
N ASP A 175 -5.00 -7.24 -1.02
CA ASP A 175 -3.92 -8.11 -1.46
C ASP A 175 -3.35 -7.62 -2.80
N ILE A 176 -2.01 -7.53 -2.89
CA ILE A 176 -1.31 -7.01 -4.05
C ILE A 176 -0.18 -7.96 -4.45
N ILE A 177 -0.02 -8.17 -5.77
CA ILE A 177 1.15 -8.78 -6.38
C ILE A 177 1.96 -7.68 -7.07
N VAL A 178 3.26 -7.59 -6.77
CA VAL A 178 4.16 -6.58 -7.36
C VAL A 178 5.12 -7.24 -8.35
N LYS A 179 5.14 -6.75 -9.58
CA LYS A 179 6.13 -7.13 -10.60
C LYS A 179 6.88 -5.89 -11.09
N ALA A 180 8.19 -5.96 -11.15
CA ALA A 180 9.02 -4.84 -11.61
C ALA A 180 10.16 -5.30 -12.53
N ASP A 181 10.83 -4.33 -13.14
CA ASP A 181 11.98 -4.56 -14.04
C ASP A 181 13.22 -5.04 -13.30
N VAL A 182 13.46 -4.50 -12.09
CA VAL A 182 14.61 -4.83 -11.23
C VAL A 182 14.18 -5.11 -9.80
N GLN A 183 15.01 -5.85 -9.05
CA GLN A 183 14.71 -6.25 -7.68
C GLN A 183 14.55 -5.04 -6.74
N GLY A 184 15.39 -4.00 -6.90
CA GLY A 184 15.27 -2.78 -6.11
C GLY A 184 13.93 -2.06 -6.29
N SER A 185 13.37 -2.07 -7.51
CA SER A 185 12.03 -1.52 -7.79
C SER A 185 10.94 -2.33 -7.11
N VAL A 186 11.04 -3.67 -7.09
CA VAL A 186 10.08 -4.54 -6.37
C VAL A 186 10.04 -4.17 -4.89
N GLU A 187 11.20 -4.08 -4.24
CA GLU A 187 11.31 -3.76 -2.83
C GLU A 187 10.82 -2.34 -2.51
N ALA A 188 11.17 -1.35 -3.33
CA ALA A 188 10.74 0.04 -3.15
C ALA A 188 9.22 0.18 -3.25
N VAL A 189 8.60 -0.43 -4.26
CA VAL A 189 7.15 -0.42 -4.45
C VAL A 189 6.47 -1.14 -3.28
N LYS A 190 6.92 -2.35 -2.94
CA LYS A 190 6.39 -3.13 -1.81
C LYS A 190 6.42 -2.34 -0.50
N GLN A 191 7.57 -1.76 -0.13
CA GLN A 191 7.69 -0.99 1.09
C GLN A 191 6.80 0.27 1.10
N SER A 192 6.67 0.93 -0.04
CA SER A 192 5.84 2.12 -0.16
C SER A 192 4.36 1.79 -0.03
N LEU A 193 3.90 0.70 -0.64
CA LEU A 193 2.50 0.28 -0.57
C LEU A 193 2.11 -0.24 0.82
N VAL A 194 2.97 -1.03 1.45
CA VAL A 194 2.71 -1.54 2.82
C VAL A 194 2.58 -0.40 3.85
N LYS A 195 3.32 0.71 3.66
CA LYS A 195 3.23 1.90 4.53
C LYS A 195 1.87 2.62 4.47
N LEU A 196 1.05 2.37 3.45
CA LEU A 196 -0.29 2.94 3.32
C LEU A 196 -1.31 2.27 4.25
N SER A 197 -0.97 1.11 4.81
CA SER A 197 -1.86 0.39 5.74
C SER A 197 -2.28 1.28 6.90
N ASN A 198 -3.55 1.22 7.26
CA ASN A 198 -4.16 1.94 8.37
C ASN A 198 -5.00 0.98 9.23
N GLU A 199 -5.72 1.51 10.23
CA GLU A 199 -6.53 0.72 11.16
C GLU A 199 -7.76 0.08 10.50
N GLU A 200 -8.18 0.53 9.32
CA GLU A 200 -9.38 0.06 8.62
C GLU A 200 -9.06 -0.86 7.44
N VAL A 201 -7.93 -0.60 6.74
CA VAL A 201 -7.49 -1.37 5.55
C VAL A 201 -6.01 -1.70 5.65
N VAL A 202 -5.69 -2.98 5.55
CA VAL A 202 -4.31 -3.48 5.52
C VAL A 202 -3.91 -3.78 4.07
N VAL A 203 -2.84 -3.16 3.61
CA VAL A 203 -2.22 -3.46 2.31
C VAL A 203 -1.21 -4.59 2.48
N LYS A 204 -1.43 -5.71 1.81
CA LYS A 204 -0.59 -6.89 1.91
C LYS A 204 -0.01 -7.27 0.56
N VAL A 205 1.31 -7.23 0.46
CA VAL A 205 1.99 -7.71 -0.74
C VAL A 205 2.25 -9.21 -0.59
N ILE A 206 1.40 -10.02 -1.24
CA ILE A 206 1.45 -11.48 -1.15
C ILE A 206 2.57 -12.11 -1.99
N HIS A 207 2.94 -11.45 -3.09
CA HIS A 207 4.04 -11.87 -3.94
C HIS A 207 4.75 -10.68 -4.57
N GLY A 208 6.09 -10.78 -4.70
CA GLY A 208 6.91 -9.81 -5.42
C GLY A 208 7.91 -10.53 -6.32
N GLY A 209 8.08 -10.06 -7.54
CA GLY A 209 9.01 -10.71 -8.47
C GLY A 209 9.50 -9.80 -9.59
N VAL A 210 10.66 -10.15 -10.15
CA VAL A 210 11.31 -9.43 -11.24
C VAL A 210 10.89 -10.01 -12.58
N GLY A 211 10.73 -9.13 -13.57
CA GLY A 211 10.40 -9.48 -14.95
C GLY A 211 8.94 -9.23 -15.32
N ALA A 212 8.55 -9.69 -16.51
CA ALA A 212 7.20 -9.54 -17.02
C ALA A 212 6.17 -10.25 -16.16
N ILE A 213 4.95 -9.74 -16.14
CA ILE A 213 3.80 -10.42 -15.52
C ILE A 213 3.48 -11.65 -16.36
N ASN A 214 3.47 -12.81 -15.75
CA ASN A 214 3.23 -14.09 -16.40
C ASN A 214 1.88 -14.71 -15.98
N GLU A 215 1.50 -15.81 -16.63
CA GLU A 215 0.24 -16.51 -16.35
C GLU A 215 0.14 -16.98 -14.88
N SER A 216 1.24 -17.46 -14.29
CA SER A 216 1.25 -17.93 -12.90
C SER A 216 0.98 -16.79 -11.91
N ASP A 217 1.45 -15.56 -12.21
CA ASP A 217 1.15 -14.36 -11.40
C ASP A 217 -0.37 -14.07 -11.44
N VAL A 218 -0.99 -14.22 -12.62
CA VAL A 218 -2.44 -13.99 -12.79
C VAL A 218 -3.26 -15.06 -12.05
N ILE A 219 -2.87 -16.33 -12.15
CA ILE A 219 -3.55 -17.42 -11.44
C ILE A 219 -3.46 -17.20 -9.92
N LEU A 220 -2.30 -16.78 -9.41
CA LEU A 220 -2.12 -16.46 -8.00
C LEU A 220 -3.02 -15.29 -7.59
N ALA A 221 -3.10 -14.24 -8.42
CA ALA A 221 -3.94 -13.07 -8.15
C ALA A 221 -5.43 -13.46 -8.13
N SER A 222 -5.89 -14.25 -9.08
CA SER A 222 -7.28 -14.78 -9.12
C SER A 222 -7.60 -15.59 -7.87
N ALA A 223 -6.71 -16.51 -7.46
CA ALA A 223 -6.88 -17.35 -6.29
C ALA A 223 -6.90 -16.57 -4.96
N SER A 224 -6.24 -15.43 -4.90
CA SER A 224 -6.09 -14.59 -3.71
C SER A 224 -6.95 -13.33 -3.74
N ASN A 225 -7.76 -13.13 -4.77
CA ASN A 225 -8.50 -11.88 -5.02
C ASN A 225 -7.60 -10.62 -4.97
N ALA A 226 -6.38 -10.75 -5.49
CA ALA A 226 -5.36 -9.72 -5.47
C ALA A 226 -5.33 -8.92 -6.77
N ILE A 227 -4.87 -7.67 -6.69
CA ILE A 227 -4.54 -6.86 -7.86
C ILE A 227 -3.05 -7.01 -8.22
N ILE A 228 -2.73 -6.90 -9.51
CA ILE A 228 -1.34 -6.97 -9.97
C ILE A 228 -0.84 -5.57 -10.31
N ILE A 229 0.23 -5.14 -9.65
CA ILE A 229 0.93 -3.89 -9.93
C ILE A 229 2.21 -4.20 -10.69
N GLY A 230 2.27 -3.76 -11.96
CA GLY A 230 3.45 -3.83 -12.81
C GLY A 230 4.19 -2.50 -12.86
N PHE A 231 5.44 -2.46 -12.40
CA PHE A 231 6.29 -1.28 -12.44
C PHE A 231 7.37 -1.41 -13.51
N ASN A 232 7.33 -0.57 -14.54
CA ASN A 232 8.18 -0.63 -15.74
C ASN A 232 8.15 -1.98 -16.51
N VAL A 233 7.16 -2.81 -16.26
CA VAL A 233 6.99 -4.11 -16.92
C VAL A 233 5.66 -4.17 -17.65
N ARG A 234 5.48 -5.21 -18.47
CA ARG A 234 4.23 -5.48 -19.18
C ARG A 234 3.83 -6.93 -19.00
N PRO A 235 2.54 -7.24 -19.05
CA PRO A 235 2.09 -8.62 -19.06
C PRO A 235 2.49 -9.30 -20.37
N ASP A 236 2.80 -10.59 -20.27
CA ASP A 236 2.93 -11.45 -21.44
C ASP A 236 1.56 -11.61 -22.15
N PRO A 237 1.54 -11.91 -23.46
CA PRO A 237 0.28 -12.06 -24.19
C PRO A 237 -0.68 -13.08 -23.57
N ILE A 238 -0.16 -14.19 -23.04
CA ILE A 238 -0.94 -15.23 -22.36
C ILE A 238 -1.50 -14.67 -21.04
N ALA A 239 -0.66 -14.05 -20.23
CA ALA A 239 -1.06 -13.43 -18.97
C ALA A 239 -2.19 -12.41 -19.14
N LYS A 240 -2.14 -11.62 -20.22
CA LYS A 240 -3.19 -10.65 -20.53
C LYS A 240 -4.54 -11.32 -20.80
N VAL A 241 -4.54 -12.35 -21.64
CA VAL A 241 -5.76 -13.12 -21.97
C VAL A 241 -6.32 -13.81 -20.73
N THR A 242 -5.44 -14.42 -19.92
CA THR A 242 -5.84 -15.07 -18.67
C THR A 242 -6.43 -14.06 -17.68
N ALA A 243 -5.84 -12.86 -17.56
CA ALA A 243 -6.35 -11.80 -16.68
C ALA A 243 -7.74 -11.31 -17.12
N ASP A 244 -7.95 -11.13 -18.43
CA ASP A 244 -9.24 -10.76 -18.97
C ASP A 244 -10.32 -11.84 -18.71
N ASN A 245 -9.94 -13.13 -18.76
CA ASN A 245 -10.84 -14.25 -18.50
C ASN A 245 -11.17 -14.44 -17.01
N GLU A 246 -10.18 -14.27 -16.15
CA GLU A 246 -10.28 -14.45 -14.69
C GLU A 246 -10.76 -13.18 -13.97
N GLY A 247 -10.88 -12.05 -14.68
CA GLY A 247 -11.29 -10.76 -14.10
C GLY A 247 -10.24 -10.13 -13.17
N VAL A 248 -8.96 -10.46 -13.37
CA VAL A 248 -7.85 -9.92 -12.57
C VAL A 248 -7.46 -8.54 -13.07
N ASP A 249 -7.43 -7.54 -12.17
CA ASP A 249 -7.01 -6.19 -12.50
C ASP A 249 -5.47 -6.09 -12.54
N ILE A 250 -4.94 -5.66 -13.68
CA ILE A 250 -3.51 -5.42 -13.90
C ILE A 250 -3.29 -3.93 -14.11
N ARG A 251 -2.59 -3.28 -13.17
CA ARG A 251 -2.24 -1.87 -13.23
C ARG A 251 -0.76 -1.69 -13.54
N LEU A 252 -0.45 -0.84 -14.53
CA LEU A 252 0.91 -0.63 -15.02
C LEU A 252 1.38 0.80 -14.74
N TYR A 253 2.52 0.92 -14.06
CA TYR A 253 3.07 2.22 -13.64
C TYR A 253 4.53 2.38 -14.09
N LYS A 254 4.93 3.63 -14.28
CA LYS A 254 6.32 4.05 -14.51
C LYS A 254 6.82 4.99 -13.41
N VAL A 255 5.91 5.56 -12.64
CA VAL A 255 6.18 6.48 -11.55
C VAL A 255 5.50 5.92 -10.29
N ILE A 256 6.27 5.78 -9.21
CA ILE A 256 5.80 5.14 -7.98
C ILE A 256 4.64 5.91 -7.31
N TYR A 257 4.65 7.25 -7.42
CA TYR A 257 3.60 8.09 -6.84
C TYR A 257 2.21 7.79 -7.41
N ASN A 258 2.11 7.50 -8.71
CA ASN A 258 0.83 7.15 -9.34
C ASN A 258 0.30 5.81 -8.80
N ALA A 259 1.19 4.86 -8.53
CA ALA A 259 0.79 3.59 -7.90
C ALA A 259 0.28 3.80 -6.47
N ILE A 260 0.92 4.68 -5.71
CA ILE A 260 0.53 5.04 -4.35
C ILE A 260 -0.85 5.71 -4.36
N GLU A 261 -1.06 6.72 -5.20
CA GLU A 261 -2.33 7.45 -5.33
C GLU A 261 -3.50 6.53 -5.71
N ASP A 262 -3.28 5.62 -6.67
CA ASP A 262 -4.32 4.68 -7.10
C ASP A 262 -4.65 3.65 -6.00
N VAL A 263 -3.66 3.19 -5.24
CA VAL A 263 -3.88 2.26 -4.12
C VAL A 263 -4.59 2.98 -2.97
N GLU A 264 -4.22 4.22 -2.64
CA GLU A 264 -4.95 5.02 -1.66
C GLU A 264 -6.42 5.25 -2.06
N ALA A 265 -6.66 5.53 -3.34
CA ALA A 265 -8.02 5.66 -3.86
C ALA A 265 -8.80 4.35 -3.77
N ALA A 266 -8.17 3.20 -4.06
CA ALA A 266 -8.77 1.88 -3.91
C ALA A 266 -9.11 1.57 -2.44
N MET A 267 -8.21 1.88 -1.51
CA MET A 267 -8.44 1.73 -0.07
C MET A 267 -9.64 2.54 0.40
N LYS A 268 -9.73 3.82 -0.01
CA LYS A 268 -10.89 4.68 0.31
C LYS A 268 -12.19 4.11 -0.24
N GLY A 269 -12.18 3.57 -1.46
CA GLY A 269 -13.33 2.91 -2.07
C GLY A 269 -13.76 1.60 -1.40
N MET A 270 -12.86 0.97 -0.64
CA MET A 270 -13.18 -0.23 0.15
C MET A 270 -13.91 0.09 1.46
N LEU A 271 -13.79 1.32 1.98
CA LEU A 271 -14.39 1.71 3.26
C LEU A 271 -15.90 1.74 3.17
N ASP A 272 -16.56 1.39 4.29
CA ASP A 272 -18.00 1.54 4.37
C ASP A 272 -18.38 3.03 4.43
N PRO A 273 -19.48 3.41 3.78
CA PRO A 273 -19.91 4.81 3.79
C PRO A 273 -20.20 5.29 5.21
N VAL A 274 -19.71 6.46 5.56
CA VAL A 274 -20.04 7.12 6.82
C VAL A 274 -21.31 7.93 6.63
N PHE A 275 -22.28 7.66 7.47
CA PHE A 275 -23.52 8.41 7.48
C PHE A 275 -23.50 9.40 8.63
N GLU A 276 -23.69 10.68 8.33
CA GLU A 276 -23.88 11.72 9.32
C GLU A 276 -25.34 12.15 9.38
N GLU A 277 -25.80 12.48 10.58
CA GLU A 277 -27.12 13.03 10.76
C GLU A 277 -27.14 14.47 10.27
N LYS A 278 -28.01 14.75 9.31
CA LYS A 278 -28.26 16.11 8.84
C LYS A 278 -29.68 16.52 9.17
N VAL A 279 -29.82 17.50 10.05
CA VAL A 279 -31.10 18.14 10.33
C VAL A 279 -31.58 18.84 9.07
N ILE A 280 -32.81 18.56 8.65
CA ILE A 280 -33.43 19.10 7.44
C ILE A 280 -34.52 20.14 7.73
N GLY A 281 -35.10 20.17 8.93
CA GLY A 281 -36.07 21.16 9.30
C GLY A 281 -36.66 20.95 10.68
N HIS A 282 -37.33 21.98 11.18
CA HIS A 282 -38.03 21.97 12.46
C HIS A 282 -39.50 22.36 12.27
N ALA A 283 -40.37 21.71 13.04
CA ALA A 283 -41.78 22.01 13.08
C ALA A 283 -42.32 22.06 14.53
N GLU A 284 -43.34 22.83 14.77
CA GLU A 284 -44.03 22.96 16.05
C GLU A 284 -45.44 22.38 15.95
N ILE A 285 -45.83 21.51 16.85
CA ILE A 285 -47.18 20.96 16.91
C ILE A 285 -48.14 22.02 17.47
N ARG A 286 -49.11 22.43 16.66
CA ARG A 286 -50.09 23.47 17.06
C ARG A 286 -51.46 22.89 17.39
N GLN A 287 -51.84 21.77 16.81
CA GLN A 287 -53.15 21.17 17.03
C GLN A 287 -53.10 19.64 16.82
N ILE A 288 -53.88 18.93 17.58
CA ILE A 288 -53.93 17.45 17.48
C ILE A 288 -55.29 17.01 16.93
N PHE A 289 -55.27 16.21 15.89
CA PHE A 289 -56.45 15.64 15.28
C PHE A 289 -56.51 14.13 15.50
N LYS A 290 -57.66 13.61 15.90
CA LYS A 290 -57.86 12.14 16.04
C LYS A 290 -58.50 11.58 14.78
N ALA A 291 -57.85 10.66 14.10
CA ALA A 291 -58.37 10.01 12.92
C ALA A 291 -58.58 8.52 13.16
N SER A 292 -59.77 8.02 12.85
CA SER A 292 -60.07 6.59 12.97
C SER A 292 -59.19 5.77 12.05
N GLY A 293 -58.38 4.83 12.60
CA GLY A 293 -57.51 3.94 11.86
C GLY A 293 -56.06 4.41 11.62
N VAL A 294 -55.73 5.67 11.95
CA VAL A 294 -54.37 6.22 11.74
C VAL A 294 -53.73 6.67 13.05
N GLY A 295 -54.55 6.91 14.10
CA GLY A 295 -54.09 7.42 15.40
C GLY A 295 -54.17 8.96 15.48
N ASN A 296 -53.28 9.55 16.28
CA ASN A 296 -53.19 10.99 16.42
C ASN A 296 -52.39 11.63 15.28
N ILE A 297 -52.93 12.64 14.64
CA ILE A 297 -52.25 13.42 13.60
C ILE A 297 -51.84 14.76 14.25
N ALA A 298 -50.56 15.04 14.23
CA ALA A 298 -50.00 16.30 14.67
C ALA A 298 -50.15 17.37 13.60
N GLY A 299 -51.09 18.31 13.79
CA GLY A 299 -51.18 19.52 12.97
C GLY A 299 -50.05 20.46 13.36
N SER A 300 -49.03 20.50 12.53
CA SER A 300 -47.76 21.18 12.81
C SER A 300 -47.52 22.31 11.84
N TYR A 301 -46.73 23.26 12.26
CA TYR A 301 -46.27 24.40 11.45
C TYR A 301 -44.75 24.28 11.28
N VAL A 302 -44.28 24.29 10.03
CA VAL A 302 -42.83 24.17 9.74
C VAL A 302 -42.16 25.51 10.00
N LEU A 303 -41.27 25.55 11.00
CA LEU A 303 -40.58 26.76 11.44
C LEU A 303 -39.45 27.13 10.50
N ASP A 304 -38.62 26.15 10.17
CA ASP A 304 -37.50 26.29 9.26
C ASP A 304 -37.27 25.00 8.44
N GLY A 305 -36.43 25.11 7.42
CA GLY A 305 -36.04 23.99 6.58
C GLY A 305 -37.19 23.34 5.83
N VAL A 306 -37.18 22.01 5.74
CA VAL A 306 -38.16 21.22 5.00
C VAL A 306 -38.48 19.95 5.78
N MET A 307 -39.77 19.63 5.92
CA MET A 307 -40.22 18.32 6.38
C MET A 307 -40.41 17.41 5.16
N GLU A 308 -39.76 16.26 5.14
CA GLU A 308 -39.86 15.30 4.04
C GLU A 308 -40.50 13.99 4.50
N ARG A 309 -41.25 13.35 3.62
CA ARG A 309 -41.86 12.04 3.91
C ARG A 309 -40.77 10.97 4.07
N GLY A 310 -40.85 10.17 5.12
CA GLY A 310 -39.91 9.09 5.40
C GLY A 310 -38.58 9.57 5.99
N CYS A 311 -38.47 10.82 6.44
CA CYS A 311 -37.35 11.25 7.27
C CYS A 311 -37.49 10.71 8.69
N LYS A 312 -36.39 10.72 9.43
CA LYS A 312 -36.39 10.47 10.87
C LYS A 312 -36.73 11.74 11.61
N VAL A 313 -37.40 11.58 12.75
CA VAL A 313 -37.85 12.72 13.56
C VAL A 313 -37.50 12.51 15.03
N ARG A 314 -37.14 13.59 15.69
CA ARG A 314 -37.05 13.68 17.16
C ARG A 314 -38.14 14.63 17.63
N ILE A 315 -38.83 14.23 18.66
CA ILE A 315 -39.84 15.09 19.31
C ILE A 315 -39.30 15.50 20.67
N SER A 316 -39.32 16.80 20.96
CA SER A 316 -38.92 17.32 22.25
C SER A 316 -40.06 18.11 22.88
N ARG A 317 -40.22 17.96 24.21
CA ARG A 317 -41.19 18.65 25.06
C ARG A 317 -40.42 19.37 26.17
N GLU A 318 -40.61 20.67 26.27
CA GLU A 318 -39.91 21.51 27.27
C GLU A 318 -38.38 21.34 27.26
N GLY A 319 -37.80 21.02 26.11
CA GLY A 319 -36.35 20.80 25.94
C GLY A 319 -35.85 19.37 26.20
N GLU A 320 -36.72 18.45 26.62
CA GLU A 320 -36.39 17.04 26.79
C GLU A 320 -36.89 16.22 25.57
N GLN A 321 -36.03 15.35 25.03
CA GLN A 321 -36.37 14.44 23.93
C GLN A 321 -37.29 13.34 24.46
N ILE A 322 -38.51 13.25 23.93
CA ILE A 322 -39.53 12.28 24.35
C ILE A 322 -39.71 11.14 23.36
N PHE A 323 -39.33 11.35 22.09
CA PHE A 323 -39.44 10.32 21.04
C PHE A 323 -38.37 10.52 19.98
N GLU A 324 -37.95 9.40 19.40
CA GLU A 324 -37.13 9.31 18.20
C GLU A 324 -37.62 8.14 17.33
N GLY A 325 -37.90 8.40 16.04
CA GLY A 325 -38.44 7.38 15.15
C GLY A 325 -38.65 7.88 13.74
N ASP A 326 -39.41 7.12 12.98
CA ASP A 326 -39.70 7.44 11.58
C ASP A 326 -40.99 8.24 11.42
N LEU A 327 -40.99 9.20 10.46
CA LEU A 327 -42.20 9.90 10.06
C LEU A 327 -43.05 9.02 9.16
N GLY A 328 -44.10 8.43 9.69
CA GLY A 328 -44.98 7.50 9.01
C GLY A 328 -45.77 8.12 7.87
N SER A 329 -46.32 9.33 8.07
CA SER A 329 -46.94 10.07 6.97
C SER A 329 -46.81 11.59 7.10
N LEU A 330 -46.73 12.25 5.94
CA LEU A 330 -46.71 13.72 5.80
C LEU A 330 -47.85 14.15 4.91
N LYS A 331 -48.77 14.95 5.46
CA LYS A 331 -49.96 15.41 4.76
C LYS A 331 -50.05 16.95 4.76
N ARG A 332 -50.59 17.48 3.69
CA ARG A 332 -51.00 18.89 3.63
C ARG A 332 -52.48 18.94 3.30
N PHE A 333 -53.29 19.50 4.22
CA PHE A 333 -54.74 19.36 4.22
C PHE A 333 -55.19 17.91 4.28
N LYS A 334 -55.63 17.33 3.15
CA LYS A 334 -56.07 15.93 3.05
C LYS A 334 -55.18 15.08 2.17
N ASP A 335 -54.22 15.70 1.46
CA ASP A 335 -53.38 15.04 0.47
C ASP A 335 -52.04 14.66 1.04
N ASP A 336 -51.56 13.46 0.67
CA ASP A 336 -50.19 13.03 0.99
C ASP A 336 -49.20 13.81 0.08
N VAL A 337 -48.18 14.40 0.71
CA VAL A 337 -47.15 15.19 0.05
C VAL A 337 -45.77 14.61 0.29
N LYS A 338 -44.85 14.90 -0.64
CA LYS A 338 -43.46 14.44 -0.51
C LYS A 338 -42.63 15.33 0.42
N GLU A 339 -42.89 16.63 0.40
CA GLU A 339 -42.19 17.65 1.19
C GLU A 339 -43.10 18.82 1.58
N VAL A 340 -42.80 19.43 2.72
CA VAL A 340 -43.44 20.70 3.15
C VAL A 340 -42.34 21.65 3.62
N LYS A 341 -42.29 22.86 3.04
CA LYS A 341 -41.26 23.88 3.32
C LYS A 341 -41.68 24.76 4.51
N ALA A 342 -40.69 25.46 5.07
CA ALA A 342 -40.90 26.46 6.11
C ALA A 342 -42.04 27.45 5.76
N GLY A 343 -42.84 27.83 6.77
CA GLY A 343 -43.95 28.73 6.63
C GLY A 343 -45.27 28.10 6.25
N PHE A 344 -45.35 26.78 6.11
CA PHE A 344 -46.58 26.06 5.79
C PHE A 344 -46.98 25.09 6.89
N GLU A 345 -48.29 24.86 6.98
CA GLU A 345 -48.90 23.88 7.88
C GLU A 345 -48.86 22.48 7.24
N CYS A 346 -48.66 21.46 8.06
CA CYS A 346 -48.67 20.06 7.68
C CYS A 346 -49.26 19.17 8.79
N GLY A 347 -49.69 17.99 8.41
CA GLY A 347 -50.09 16.92 9.33
C GLY A 347 -49.01 15.87 9.36
N LEU A 348 -48.47 15.62 10.54
CA LEU A 348 -47.45 14.61 10.80
C LEU A 348 -48.06 13.43 11.54
N VAL A 349 -47.70 12.20 11.10
CA VAL A 349 -48.02 10.96 11.81
C VAL A 349 -46.73 10.26 12.10
N PHE A 350 -46.50 9.93 13.37
CA PHE A 350 -45.27 9.30 13.84
C PHE A 350 -45.51 7.80 14.00
N ASP A 351 -44.61 6.98 13.50
CA ASP A 351 -44.73 5.54 13.60
C ASP A 351 -44.45 5.09 15.05
N GLY A 352 -45.46 4.42 15.65
CA GLY A 352 -45.34 3.88 17.01
C GLY A 352 -45.48 4.89 18.16
N PHE A 353 -45.74 6.18 17.86
CA PHE A 353 -45.89 7.20 18.90
C PHE A 353 -47.18 8.02 18.78
N ASN A 354 -47.97 8.07 19.84
CA ASN A 354 -49.26 8.76 19.89
C ASN A 354 -49.40 9.74 21.05
N ASP A 355 -48.41 9.85 21.95
CA ASP A 355 -48.44 10.79 23.10
C ASP A 355 -47.86 12.16 22.72
N ILE A 356 -48.47 12.77 21.72
CA ILE A 356 -48.13 14.12 21.24
C ILE A 356 -48.93 15.16 22.00
N GLN A 357 -48.36 16.33 22.26
CA GLN A 357 -48.99 17.49 22.87
C GLN A 357 -48.79 18.75 22.02
N GLU A 358 -49.64 19.74 22.27
CA GLU A 358 -49.46 21.08 21.67
C GLU A 358 -48.18 21.72 22.19
N LEU A 359 -47.44 22.41 21.31
CA LEU A 359 -46.14 23.02 21.54
C LEU A 359 -44.94 22.05 21.56
N ASP A 360 -45.16 20.75 21.36
CA ASP A 360 -44.03 19.84 21.11
C ASP A 360 -43.26 20.26 19.86
N GLN A 361 -41.93 20.25 19.94
CA GLN A 361 -41.06 20.56 18.83
C GLN A 361 -40.63 19.27 18.12
N VAL A 362 -40.71 19.28 16.79
CA VAL A 362 -40.33 18.17 15.92
C VAL A 362 -39.14 18.58 15.10
N GLU A 363 -38.01 17.91 15.30
CA GLU A 363 -36.82 18.04 14.49
C GLU A 363 -36.80 16.87 13.45
N ALA A 364 -36.71 17.23 12.19
CA ALA A 364 -36.57 16.25 11.11
C ALA A 364 -35.10 16.14 10.69
N TYR A 365 -34.60 14.92 10.55
CA TYR A 365 -33.22 14.67 10.11
C TYR A 365 -33.14 13.48 9.16
N LYS A 366 -32.07 13.45 8.40
CA LYS A 366 -31.71 12.35 7.50
C LYS A 366 -30.28 11.91 7.71
N MET A 367 -30.06 10.62 7.55
CA MET A 367 -28.71 10.08 7.42
C MET A 367 -28.22 10.36 6.01
N VAL A 368 -27.18 11.16 5.87
CA VAL A 368 -26.58 11.53 4.59
C VAL A 368 -25.18 10.92 4.54
N GLU A 369 -24.89 10.25 3.44
CA GLU A 369 -23.56 9.71 3.18
C GLU A 369 -22.56 10.86 3.00
N VAL A 370 -21.49 10.85 3.79
CA VAL A 370 -20.41 11.84 3.73
C VAL A 370 -19.21 11.19 3.04
N PRO A 371 -18.69 11.79 1.95
CA PRO A 371 -17.48 11.30 1.30
C PRO A 371 -16.27 11.43 2.25
N ARG A 372 -15.49 10.35 2.37
CA ARG A 372 -14.23 10.30 3.16
C ARG A 372 -13.01 10.74 2.37
#